data_de4be96436b659e564b17d3700f1c7ec
#
_entry.id   de4be96436b659e564b17d3700f1c7ec
#
_cell.length_a   1.000
_cell.length_b   1.000
_cell.length_c   1.000
_cell.angle_alpha   90.00
_cell.angle_beta   90.00
_cell.angle_gamma   90.00
#
_symmetry.space_group_name_H-M   'P 1'
#
loop_
_entity.id
_entity.type
_entity.pdbx_description
1 polymer ?
#
loop_
_entity_poly.entity_id
_entity_poly.type
_entity_poly.pdbx_seq_one_letter_code
_entity_poly.pdbx_strand_id
1 'polypeptide(L)'
;KDYAGGTDFGVYASASRVYFGRPESGTLESEFSGNLTEVCPTGVFTDKTHSERYNRKWDMQYAPSVCQGCSSGCNISPGERYGELRRVENRFNGEVNQYFLCDKGRFGTGYVNRADRPRQPQFRDGAEATTVSVDQALDTVIANIQGKKVLGIGSPRASLESNFALRELVGQENYSTGMSQKEQNLVELAASIMQTEGVYNPGMREIESYDAVLILGED
;
A
#
# COMPACT_ATOMS: atom_id res chain seq x y z
N LYS A 1 -21.69 -1.68 -9.04
CA LYS A 1 -22.65 -2.76 -8.75
C LYS A 1 -22.18 -4.05 -9.40
N ASP A 2 -22.13 -4.11 -10.71
CA ASP A 2 -21.81 -5.34 -11.45
C ASP A 2 -20.35 -5.81 -11.27
N TYR A 3 -19.43 -4.91 -11.02
CA TYR A 3 -18.01 -5.22 -10.82
C TYR A 3 -17.59 -5.36 -9.35
N ALA A 4 -18.02 -4.41 -8.51
CA ALA A 4 -17.60 -4.36 -7.12
C ALA A 4 -18.59 -5.04 -6.15
N GLY A 5 -19.69 -5.62 -6.66
CA GLY A 5 -20.70 -6.27 -5.84
C GLY A 5 -21.53 -5.35 -4.93
N GLY A 6 -21.23 -4.05 -4.89
CA GLY A 6 -21.92 -3.10 -4.02
C GLY A 6 -23.40 -2.96 -4.35
N THR A 7 -24.25 -2.98 -3.34
CA THR A 7 -25.71 -2.91 -3.49
C THR A 7 -26.30 -1.57 -3.06
N ASP A 8 -25.54 -0.76 -2.37
CA ASP A 8 -25.95 0.46 -1.68
C ASP A 8 -25.86 1.75 -2.53
N PHE A 9 -25.42 1.65 -3.78
CA PHE A 9 -25.36 2.74 -4.73
C PHE A 9 -26.20 2.43 -5.97
N GLY A 10 -27.05 3.36 -6.38
CA GLY A 10 -27.95 3.16 -7.50
C GLY A 10 -28.40 4.43 -8.19
N VAL A 11 -29.27 4.21 -9.17
CA VAL A 11 -29.98 5.26 -9.91
C VAL A 11 -31.43 5.25 -9.44
N TYR A 12 -31.93 6.37 -8.98
CA TYR A 12 -33.26 6.49 -8.41
C TYR A 12 -34.09 7.54 -9.13
N ALA A 13 -35.41 7.38 -9.06
CA ALA A 13 -36.43 8.17 -9.74
C ALA A 13 -36.44 7.99 -11.28
N SER A 14 -37.19 8.81 -11.98
CA SER A 14 -37.40 8.71 -13.41
C SER A 14 -37.52 10.07 -14.07
N ALA A 15 -37.43 10.07 -15.42
CA ALA A 15 -37.57 11.28 -16.25
C ALA A 15 -36.56 12.38 -15.85
N SER A 16 -37.04 13.61 -15.61
CA SER A 16 -36.18 14.75 -15.29
C SER A 16 -35.69 14.81 -13.84
N ARG A 17 -36.01 13.83 -13.01
CA ARG A 17 -35.72 13.80 -11.57
C ARG A 17 -34.80 12.65 -11.18
N VAL A 18 -34.01 12.12 -12.13
CA VAL A 18 -33.05 11.05 -11.85
C VAL A 18 -31.93 11.59 -10.98
N TYR A 19 -31.57 10.85 -9.94
CA TYR A 19 -30.37 11.09 -9.15
C TYR A 19 -29.57 9.79 -8.94
N PHE A 20 -28.29 9.95 -8.71
CA PHE A 20 -27.35 8.88 -8.40
C PHE A 20 -26.93 8.99 -6.95
N GLY A 21 -27.01 7.91 -6.23
CA GLY A 21 -26.65 7.94 -4.83
C GLY A 21 -27.13 6.71 -4.07
N ARG A 22 -27.22 6.90 -2.77
CA ARG A 22 -27.71 5.93 -1.81
C ARG A 22 -29.18 6.22 -1.47
N PRO A 23 -30.04 5.18 -1.29
CA PRO A 23 -31.42 5.40 -0.88
C PRO A 23 -31.53 5.84 0.58
N GLU A 24 -30.58 5.42 1.39
CA GLU A 24 -30.49 5.73 2.81
C GLU A 24 -29.36 6.70 3.12
N SER A 25 -29.48 7.44 4.22
CA SER A 25 -28.40 8.30 4.71
C SER A 25 -27.23 7.44 5.21
N GLY A 26 -26.00 7.91 5.01
CA GLY A 26 -24.78 7.22 5.43
C GLY A 26 -23.70 7.20 4.36
N THR A 27 -22.67 6.43 4.61
CA THR A 27 -21.54 6.22 3.69
C THR A 27 -21.78 4.98 2.83
N LEU A 28 -21.12 4.89 1.68
CA LEU A 28 -21.06 3.65 0.91
C LEU A 28 -20.28 2.60 1.69
N GLU A 29 -20.77 1.38 1.70
CA GLU A 29 -20.24 0.28 2.52
C GLU A 29 -19.34 -0.67 1.72
N SER A 30 -19.40 -0.62 0.38
CA SER A 30 -18.52 -1.44 -0.46
C SER A 30 -17.07 -1.04 -0.25
N GLU A 31 -16.21 -2.02 -0.03
CA GLU A 31 -14.75 -1.86 0.10
C GLU A 31 -14.06 -1.30 -1.16
N PHE A 32 -14.80 -1.22 -2.25
CA PHE A 32 -14.36 -0.68 -3.54
C PHE A 32 -15.05 0.64 -3.90
N SER A 33 -15.74 1.26 -2.96
CA SER A 33 -16.55 2.47 -3.21
C SER A 33 -15.74 3.65 -3.76
N GLY A 34 -14.49 3.77 -3.36
CA GLY A 34 -13.57 4.80 -3.84
C GLY A 34 -13.30 4.76 -5.36
N ASN A 35 -13.54 3.64 -6.03
CA ASN A 35 -13.41 3.57 -7.48
C ASN A 35 -14.44 4.44 -8.22
N LEU A 36 -15.58 4.79 -7.58
CA LEU A 36 -16.53 5.74 -8.14
C LEU A 36 -15.91 7.12 -8.39
N THR A 37 -15.03 7.58 -7.50
CA THR A 37 -14.34 8.87 -7.66
C THR A 37 -13.33 8.85 -8.78
N GLU A 38 -12.79 7.69 -9.10
CA GLU A 38 -11.80 7.52 -10.17
C GLU A 38 -12.45 7.38 -11.53
N VAL A 39 -13.55 6.63 -11.61
CA VAL A 39 -14.31 6.39 -12.84
C VAL A 39 -15.11 7.63 -13.27
N CYS A 40 -15.53 8.48 -12.32
CA CYS A 40 -16.30 9.67 -12.63
C CYS A 40 -15.46 10.73 -13.37
N PRO A 41 -15.73 11.02 -14.64
CA PRO A 41 -14.91 11.95 -15.43
C PRO A 41 -15.16 13.41 -15.08
N THR A 42 -16.28 13.72 -14.44
CA THR A 42 -16.77 15.10 -14.24
C THR A 42 -16.44 15.69 -12.88
N GLY A 43 -15.96 14.87 -11.93
CA GLY A 43 -15.70 15.30 -10.55
C GLY A 43 -16.97 15.53 -9.73
N VAL A 44 -18.11 14.97 -10.16
CA VAL A 44 -19.33 14.93 -9.36
C VAL A 44 -19.13 14.06 -8.13
N PHE A 45 -18.47 12.92 -8.30
CA PHE A 45 -18.02 12.08 -7.21
C PHE A 45 -16.59 12.45 -6.84
N THR A 46 -16.41 12.94 -5.64
CA THR A 46 -15.09 13.21 -5.04
C THR A 46 -15.01 12.53 -3.70
N ASP A 47 -13.81 12.16 -3.29
CA ASP A 47 -13.62 11.58 -1.97
C ASP A 47 -13.59 12.67 -0.89
N LYS A 48 -14.19 12.37 0.25
CA LYS A 48 -14.26 13.29 1.38
C LYS A 48 -12.88 13.50 2.04
N THR A 49 -11.99 12.52 1.91
CA THR A 49 -10.64 12.53 2.50
C THR A 49 -9.81 13.69 1.97
N HIS A 50 -10.01 14.07 0.71
CA HIS A 50 -9.27 15.15 0.04
C HIS A 50 -10.08 16.44 -0.14
N SER A 51 -11.28 16.54 0.48
CA SER A 51 -12.17 17.68 0.27
C SER A 51 -11.53 19.04 0.61
N GLU A 52 -10.70 19.09 1.67
CA GLU A 52 -10.03 20.33 2.09
C GLU A 52 -8.81 20.68 1.23
N ARG A 53 -8.26 19.69 0.52
CA ARG A 53 -7.00 19.81 -0.24
C ARG A 53 -7.17 19.29 -1.66
N TYR A 54 -8.33 19.51 -2.24
CA TYR A 54 -8.67 19.01 -3.56
C TYR A 54 -7.74 19.55 -4.63
N ASN A 55 -7.13 18.65 -5.37
CA ASN A 55 -6.37 18.92 -6.58
C ASN A 55 -7.01 18.19 -7.76
N ARG A 56 -7.01 18.81 -8.91
CA ARG A 56 -7.48 18.15 -10.13
C ARG A 56 -6.45 17.11 -10.59
N LYS A 57 -6.91 16.05 -11.26
CA LYS A 57 -6.04 14.93 -11.68
C LYS A 57 -4.82 15.41 -12.47
N TRP A 58 -5.03 16.32 -13.42
CA TRP A 58 -3.95 16.84 -14.28
C TRP A 58 -2.99 17.81 -13.59
N ASP A 59 -3.28 18.22 -12.38
CA ASP A 59 -2.44 19.12 -11.59
C ASP A 59 -1.49 18.38 -10.64
N MET A 60 -1.55 17.05 -10.64
CA MET A 60 -0.72 16.19 -9.80
C MET A 60 0.38 15.52 -10.63
N GLN A 61 1.49 15.22 -9.97
CA GLN A 61 2.55 14.37 -10.51
C GLN A 61 2.34 12.95 -10.02
N TYR A 62 2.31 12.01 -10.94
CA TYR A 62 2.10 10.59 -10.64
C TYR A 62 3.37 9.78 -10.85
N ALA A 63 3.56 8.77 -10.03
CA ALA A 63 4.61 7.78 -10.17
C ALA A 63 4.05 6.37 -10.03
N PRO A 64 4.58 5.37 -10.75
CA PRO A 64 4.20 3.98 -10.56
C PRO A 64 4.64 3.47 -9.18
N SER A 65 3.76 2.73 -8.50
CA SER A 65 4.06 2.13 -7.21
C SER A 65 3.22 0.86 -7.00
N VAL A 66 3.45 0.20 -5.87
CA VAL A 66 2.72 -0.98 -5.42
C VAL A 66 2.09 -0.70 -4.07
N CYS A 67 0.83 -1.10 -3.92
CA CYS A 67 0.11 -0.99 -2.66
C CYS A 67 0.70 -1.96 -1.62
N GLN A 68 0.92 -1.46 -0.40
CA GLN A 68 1.45 -2.23 0.72
C GLN A 68 0.38 -2.55 1.77
N GLY A 69 -0.90 -2.38 1.43
CA GLY A 69 -2.02 -2.57 2.36
C GLY A 69 -2.32 -4.01 2.71
N CYS A 70 -2.03 -4.93 1.79
CA CYS A 70 -2.19 -6.38 1.96
C CYS A 70 -1.25 -7.16 1.02
N SER A 71 -1.32 -8.48 1.02
CA SER A 71 -0.49 -9.36 0.21
C SER A 71 -0.79 -9.32 -1.30
N SER A 72 -1.92 -8.75 -1.73
CA SER A 72 -2.28 -8.68 -3.16
C SER A 72 -1.31 -7.85 -4.01
N GLY A 73 -0.65 -6.85 -3.43
CA GLY A 73 0.35 -6.06 -4.14
C GLY A 73 -0.21 -5.28 -5.34
N CYS A 74 -1.41 -4.73 -5.24
CA CYS A 74 -2.06 -3.99 -6.31
C CYS A 74 -1.17 -2.87 -6.87
N ASN A 75 -1.17 -2.72 -8.18
CA ASN A 75 -0.46 -1.62 -8.84
C ASN A 75 -1.22 -0.31 -8.63
N ILE A 76 -0.51 0.71 -8.21
CA ILE A 76 -1.08 2.03 -7.92
C ILE A 76 -0.29 3.16 -8.56
N SER A 77 -0.95 4.30 -8.68
CA SER A 77 -0.37 5.58 -9.09
C SER A 77 -0.62 6.62 -8.00
N PRO A 78 0.27 6.75 -7.01
CA PRO A 78 0.22 7.86 -6.07
C PRO A 78 0.49 9.18 -6.78
N GLY A 79 -0.37 10.14 -6.51
CA GLY A 79 -0.31 11.51 -7.03
C GLY A 79 0.13 12.50 -5.96
N GLU A 80 1.20 13.22 -6.27
CA GLU A 80 1.80 14.22 -5.40
C GLU A 80 1.50 15.63 -5.91
N ARG A 81 1.31 16.56 -4.98
CA ARG A 81 1.32 18.00 -5.26
C ARG A 81 1.78 18.78 -4.03
N TYR A 82 2.67 19.74 -4.22
CA TYR A 82 3.24 20.57 -3.16
C TYR A 82 3.95 19.80 -2.03
N GLY A 83 4.63 18.70 -2.37
CA GLY A 83 5.33 17.87 -1.40
C GLY A 83 4.42 16.97 -0.56
N GLU A 84 3.14 16.83 -0.93
CA GLU A 84 2.19 15.98 -0.23
C GLU A 84 1.54 14.96 -1.15
N LEU A 85 1.34 13.75 -0.66
CA LEU A 85 0.51 12.76 -1.32
C LEU A 85 -0.94 13.24 -1.26
N ARG A 86 -1.52 13.48 -2.41
CA ARG A 86 -2.88 14.02 -2.53
C ARG A 86 -3.90 12.96 -2.84
N ARG A 87 -3.50 11.93 -3.58
CA ARG A 87 -4.41 10.89 -4.07
C ARG A 87 -3.65 9.62 -4.40
N VAL A 88 -4.33 8.49 -4.29
CA VAL A 88 -3.86 7.22 -4.83
C VAL A 88 -4.88 6.73 -5.84
N GLU A 89 -4.45 6.52 -7.07
CA GLU A 89 -5.27 6.00 -8.15
C GLU A 89 -4.87 4.57 -8.50
N ASN A 90 -5.80 3.84 -9.07
CA ASN A 90 -5.54 2.54 -9.63
C ASN A 90 -4.56 2.65 -10.80
N ARG A 91 -3.64 1.72 -10.91
CA ARG A 91 -2.83 1.50 -12.09
C ARG A 91 -3.12 0.11 -12.62
N PHE A 92 -3.63 0.06 -13.86
CA PHE A 92 -4.05 -1.20 -14.46
C PHE A 92 -2.92 -2.24 -14.46
N ASN A 93 -3.24 -3.43 -13.96
CA ASN A 93 -2.44 -4.64 -14.10
C ASN A 93 -3.39 -5.82 -14.29
N GLY A 94 -3.38 -6.41 -15.50
CA GLY A 94 -4.29 -7.50 -15.88
C GLY A 94 -4.15 -8.77 -15.04
N GLU A 95 -3.00 -8.98 -14.41
CA GLU A 95 -2.72 -10.18 -13.62
C GLU A 95 -3.03 -10.03 -12.12
N VAL A 96 -3.17 -8.79 -11.63
CA VAL A 96 -3.31 -8.53 -10.19
C VAL A 96 -4.64 -7.83 -9.88
N ASN A 97 -4.75 -6.55 -10.18
CA ASN A 97 -5.86 -5.71 -9.72
C ASN A 97 -6.74 -5.15 -10.83
N GLN A 98 -6.42 -5.43 -12.09
CA GLN A 98 -7.17 -4.92 -13.24
C GLN A 98 -7.46 -3.42 -13.10
N TYR A 99 -8.74 -3.04 -13.08
CA TYR A 99 -9.19 -1.64 -12.99
C TYR A 99 -9.53 -1.18 -11.57
N PHE A 100 -9.31 -2.00 -10.54
CA PHE A 100 -9.80 -1.75 -9.20
C PHE A 100 -8.70 -1.56 -8.17
N LEU A 101 -8.98 -0.69 -7.23
CA LEU A 101 -8.22 -0.52 -6.00
C LEU A 101 -9.22 -0.46 -4.84
N CYS A 102 -8.99 -1.25 -3.80
CA CYS A 102 -9.83 -1.21 -2.60
C CYS A 102 -9.65 0.10 -1.82
N ASP A 103 -10.61 0.43 -1.00
CA ASP A 103 -10.62 1.67 -0.21
C ASP A 103 -9.49 1.70 0.83
N LYS A 104 -9.08 0.55 1.37
CA LYS A 104 -7.88 0.43 2.23
C LYS A 104 -6.61 0.89 1.49
N GLY A 105 -6.39 0.43 0.27
CA GLY A 105 -5.24 0.83 -0.55
C GLY A 105 -5.33 2.28 -1.01
N ARG A 106 -6.54 2.77 -1.26
CA ARG A 106 -6.79 4.14 -1.73
C ARG A 106 -6.67 5.19 -0.62
N PHE A 107 -7.24 4.94 0.53
CA PHE A 107 -7.37 5.91 1.62
C PHE A 107 -6.47 5.64 2.83
N GLY A 108 -5.92 4.44 2.96
CA GLY A 108 -5.07 4.04 4.08
C GLY A 108 -3.68 4.68 4.12
N THR A 109 -3.45 5.75 3.39
CA THR A 109 -2.13 6.39 3.18
C THR A 109 -1.89 7.61 4.07
N GLY A 110 -2.75 7.87 5.05
CA GLY A 110 -2.65 9.05 5.92
C GLY A 110 -1.31 9.21 6.64
N TYR A 111 -0.60 8.11 6.89
CA TYR A 111 0.72 8.11 7.52
C TYR A 111 1.80 8.82 6.67
N VAL A 112 1.61 8.93 5.34
CA VAL A 112 2.60 9.52 4.44
C VAL A 112 2.79 11.01 4.70
N ASN A 113 1.70 11.72 4.95
CA ASN A 113 1.70 13.18 5.13
C ASN A 113 1.78 13.62 6.60
N ARG A 114 2.00 12.71 7.53
CA ARG A 114 2.10 13.08 8.95
C ARG A 114 3.21 14.10 9.17
N ALA A 115 2.92 15.10 10.00
CA ALA A 115 3.87 16.16 10.32
C ALA A 115 5.07 15.66 11.13
N ASP A 116 4.87 14.63 11.94
CA ASP A 116 5.90 14.01 12.78
C ASP A 116 6.74 12.96 12.03
N ARG A 117 6.47 12.74 10.74
CA ARG A 117 7.27 11.82 9.93
C ARG A 117 8.63 12.44 9.59
N PRO A 118 9.75 11.78 9.94
CA PRO A 118 11.08 12.26 9.55
C PRO A 118 11.21 12.32 8.02
N ARG A 119 11.61 13.48 7.50
CA ARG A 119 11.80 13.69 6.05
C ARG A 119 13.26 13.88 5.67
N GLN A 120 14.10 14.09 6.67
CA GLN A 120 15.54 14.28 6.51
C GLN A 120 16.28 13.52 7.61
N PRO A 121 17.54 13.14 7.38
CA PRO A 121 18.36 12.53 8.41
C PRO A 121 18.53 13.48 9.61
N GLN A 122 18.58 12.90 10.79
CA GLN A 122 18.75 13.63 12.03
C GLN A 122 19.78 12.94 12.93
N PHE A 123 20.67 13.72 13.51
CA PHE A 123 21.46 13.29 14.65
C PHE A 123 20.75 13.68 15.93
N ARG A 124 20.72 12.76 16.86
CA ARG A 124 20.18 12.99 18.19
C ARG A 124 21.33 12.97 19.19
N ASP A 125 21.47 14.08 19.93
CA ASP A 125 22.34 14.17 21.09
C ASP A 125 21.46 14.46 22.31
N GLY A 126 21.31 13.47 23.18
CA GLY A 126 20.35 13.54 24.27
C GLY A 126 18.90 13.75 23.81
N ALA A 127 18.29 14.86 24.21
CA ALA A 127 16.91 15.23 23.84
C ALA A 127 16.82 16.02 22.53
N GLU A 128 17.92 16.59 22.05
CA GLU A 128 17.93 17.43 20.87
C GLU A 128 18.18 16.62 19.60
N ALA A 129 17.45 16.95 18.52
CA ALA A 129 17.60 16.35 17.21
C ALA A 129 17.97 17.43 16.21
N THR A 130 19.15 17.31 15.60
CA THR A 130 19.66 18.22 14.59
C THR A 130 19.56 17.59 13.20
N THR A 131 18.94 18.31 12.26
CA THR A 131 18.86 17.88 10.86
C THR A 131 20.22 18.02 10.18
N VAL A 132 20.60 17.00 9.43
CA VAL A 132 21.87 16.95 8.70
C VAL A 132 21.64 16.56 7.24
N SER A 133 22.63 16.79 6.39
CA SER A 133 22.57 16.31 5.01
C SER A 133 22.68 14.78 4.94
N VAL A 134 22.24 14.22 3.82
CA VAL A 134 22.35 12.77 3.55
C VAL A 134 23.81 12.33 3.60
N ASP A 135 24.73 13.10 2.98
CA ASP A 135 26.15 12.78 2.92
C ASP A 135 26.77 12.75 4.33
N GLN A 136 26.47 13.78 5.15
CA GLN A 136 26.94 13.82 6.53
C GLN A 136 26.40 12.63 7.35
N ALA A 137 25.14 12.24 7.14
CA ALA A 137 24.57 11.08 7.81
C ALA A 137 25.27 9.80 7.39
N LEU A 138 25.52 9.60 6.10
CA LEU A 138 26.21 8.41 5.57
C LEU A 138 27.64 8.33 6.08
N ASP A 139 28.41 9.41 6.01
CA ASP A 139 29.78 9.47 6.53
C ASP A 139 29.85 9.09 8.00
N THR A 140 28.91 9.63 8.78
CA THR A 140 28.84 9.32 10.22
C THR A 140 28.47 7.86 10.48
N VAL A 141 27.50 7.31 9.73
CA VAL A 141 27.13 5.89 9.85
C VAL A 141 28.34 5.02 9.50
N ILE A 142 28.99 5.27 8.36
CA ILE A 142 30.17 4.51 7.92
C ILE A 142 31.27 4.54 9.00
N ALA A 143 31.63 5.73 9.52
CA ALA A 143 32.62 5.87 10.57
C ALA A 143 32.25 5.10 11.85
N ASN A 144 30.97 5.06 12.18
CA ASN A 144 30.46 4.39 13.38
C ASN A 144 30.43 2.85 13.26
N ILE A 145 30.22 2.30 12.08
CA ILE A 145 30.11 0.85 11.88
C ILE A 145 31.44 0.23 11.48
N GLN A 146 32.40 1.00 10.96
CA GLN A 146 33.69 0.50 10.48
C GLN A 146 34.46 -0.23 11.58
N GLY A 147 34.84 -1.47 11.33
CA GLY A 147 35.55 -2.33 12.26
C GLY A 147 34.77 -2.83 13.46
N LYS A 148 33.44 -2.62 13.45
CA LYS A 148 32.56 -3.08 14.54
C LYS A 148 31.67 -4.23 14.09
N LYS A 149 31.27 -5.07 15.03
CA LYS A 149 30.21 -6.05 14.81
C LYS A 149 28.86 -5.33 14.78
N VAL A 150 28.16 -5.42 13.65
CA VAL A 150 26.89 -4.71 13.42
C VAL A 150 25.76 -5.72 13.34
N LEU A 151 24.66 -5.46 14.05
CA LEU A 151 23.41 -6.20 13.92
C LEU A 151 22.49 -5.47 12.93
N GLY A 152 22.01 -6.16 11.91
CA GLY A 152 21.02 -5.66 10.96
C GLY A 152 19.63 -6.14 11.33
N ILE A 153 18.70 -5.21 11.48
CA ILE A 153 17.28 -5.52 11.69
C ILE A 153 16.53 -5.06 10.44
N GLY A 154 16.07 -6.02 9.66
CA GLY A 154 15.25 -5.81 8.48
C GLY A 154 13.80 -5.43 8.82
N SER A 155 12.98 -5.36 7.80
CA SER A 155 11.54 -5.09 7.97
C SER A 155 10.73 -5.90 6.95
N PRO A 156 9.64 -6.56 7.36
CA PRO A 156 8.74 -7.25 6.44
C PRO A 156 8.02 -6.29 5.48
N ARG A 157 8.03 -4.98 5.77
CA ARG A 157 7.48 -3.93 4.90
C ARG A 157 8.49 -3.30 3.95
N ALA A 158 9.77 -3.58 4.13
CA ALA A 158 10.80 -3.14 3.20
C ALA A 158 10.86 -4.05 1.97
N SER A 159 11.40 -3.54 0.87
CA SER A 159 11.59 -4.36 -0.32
C SER A 159 12.56 -5.52 -0.06
N LEU A 160 12.45 -6.56 -0.87
CA LEU A 160 13.36 -7.71 -0.80
C LEU A 160 14.82 -7.26 -1.00
N GLU A 161 15.04 -6.34 -1.96
CA GLU A 161 16.36 -5.79 -2.25
C GLU A 161 16.96 -5.03 -1.06
N SER A 162 16.15 -4.24 -0.36
CA SER A 162 16.60 -3.50 0.82
C SER A 162 16.99 -4.44 1.96
N ASN A 163 16.19 -5.48 2.20
CA ASN A 163 16.48 -6.49 3.21
C ASN A 163 17.73 -7.31 2.82
N PHE A 164 17.86 -7.66 1.55
CA PHE A 164 19.03 -8.37 1.03
C PHE A 164 20.31 -7.53 1.17
N ALA A 165 20.26 -6.26 0.77
CA ALA A 165 21.42 -5.36 0.90
C ALA A 165 21.85 -5.19 2.37
N LEU A 166 20.90 -5.08 3.29
CA LEU A 166 21.21 -5.02 4.72
C LEU A 166 21.85 -6.32 5.21
N ARG A 167 21.34 -7.48 4.79
CA ARG A 167 21.90 -8.79 5.14
C ARG A 167 23.34 -8.95 4.62
N GLU A 168 23.60 -8.52 3.39
CA GLU A 168 24.96 -8.56 2.82
C GLU A 168 25.91 -7.61 3.56
N LEU A 169 25.43 -6.46 4.01
CA LEU A 169 26.23 -5.49 4.76
C LEU A 169 26.67 -6.03 6.12
N VAL A 170 25.79 -6.72 6.85
CA VAL A 170 26.05 -7.15 8.24
C VAL A 170 26.50 -8.61 8.37
N GLY A 171 26.34 -9.41 7.31
CA GLY A 171 26.49 -10.86 7.32
C GLY A 171 25.24 -11.58 7.79
N GLN A 172 25.04 -12.80 7.25
CA GLN A 172 23.83 -13.59 7.50
C GLN A 172 23.60 -13.88 8.99
N GLU A 173 24.67 -14.13 9.73
CA GLU A 173 24.65 -14.45 11.17
C GLU A 173 24.28 -13.26 12.06
N ASN A 174 24.39 -12.04 11.53
CA ASN A 174 24.07 -10.80 12.24
C ASN A 174 22.79 -10.14 11.69
N TYR A 175 22.01 -10.85 10.88
CA TYR A 175 20.79 -10.32 10.29
C TYR A 175 19.54 -10.91 10.95
N SER A 176 18.57 -10.05 11.23
CA SER A 176 17.21 -10.41 11.66
C SER A 176 16.19 -9.85 10.69
N THR A 177 15.14 -10.59 10.40
CA THR A 177 14.01 -10.17 9.54
C THR A 177 13.17 -9.03 10.14
N GLY A 178 13.31 -8.75 11.43
CA GLY A 178 12.47 -7.79 12.15
C GLY A 178 11.07 -8.31 12.49
N MET A 179 10.80 -9.59 12.24
CA MET A 179 9.56 -10.27 12.64
C MET A 179 9.72 -10.97 13.99
N SER A 180 8.60 -11.20 14.68
CA SER A 180 8.61 -12.08 15.85
C SER A 180 8.94 -13.52 15.43
N GLN A 181 9.50 -14.32 16.34
CA GLN A 181 9.80 -15.72 16.05
C GLN A 181 8.55 -16.52 15.62
N LYS A 182 7.40 -16.19 16.21
CA LYS A 182 6.12 -16.84 15.85
C LYS A 182 5.72 -16.54 14.40
N GLU A 183 5.81 -15.28 13.98
CA GLU A 183 5.50 -14.87 12.61
C GLU A 183 6.50 -15.46 11.62
N GLN A 184 7.78 -15.45 11.95
CA GLN A 184 8.80 -16.05 11.11
C GLN A 184 8.54 -17.54 10.90
N ASN A 185 8.23 -18.30 11.96
CA ASN A 185 7.91 -19.72 11.86
C ASN A 185 6.68 -19.98 10.96
N LEU A 186 5.66 -19.11 11.03
CA LEU A 186 4.48 -19.23 10.16
C LEU A 186 4.81 -18.96 8.69
N VAL A 187 5.64 -17.95 8.41
CA VAL A 187 6.10 -17.65 7.04
C VAL A 187 6.95 -18.80 6.50
N GLU A 188 7.86 -19.34 7.29
CA GLU A 188 8.70 -20.49 6.91
C GLU A 188 7.84 -21.73 6.65
N LEU A 189 6.83 -21.99 7.49
CA LEU A 189 5.88 -23.08 7.28
C LEU A 189 5.09 -22.88 5.97
N ALA A 190 4.55 -21.69 5.73
CA ALA A 190 3.84 -21.40 4.49
C ALA A 190 4.74 -21.59 3.27
N ALA A 191 5.97 -21.07 3.30
CA ALA A 191 6.94 -21.22 2.24
C ALA A 191 7.30 -22.71 1.99
N SER A 192 7.45 -23.50 3.05
CA SER A 192 7.75 -24.93 2.94
C SER A 192 6.59 -25.70 2.31
N ILE A 193 5.34 -25.37 2.67
CA ILE A 193 4.15 -25.97 2.05
C ILE A 193 4.09 -25.63 0.56
N MET A 194 4.30 -24.38 0.20
CA MET A 194 4.30 -23.92 -1.20
C MET A 194 5.39 -24.58 -2.06
N GLN A 195 6.49 -25.01 -1.45
CA GLN A 195 7.60 -25.70 -2.12
C GLN A 195 7.44 -27.22 -2.13
N THR A 196 6.42 -27.77 -1.49
CA THR A 196 6.18 -29.20 -1.44
C THR A 196 5.77 -29.72 -2.82
N GLU A 197 6.39 -30.82 -3.26
CA GLU A 197 6.05 -31.47 -4.52
C GLU A 197 4.57 -31.90 -4.55
N GLY A 198 3.88 -31.58 -5.65
CA GLY A 198 2.46 -31.86 -5.82
C GLY A 198 1.51 -30.79 -5.27
N VAL A 199 2.02 -29.75 -4.61
CA VAL A 199 1.23 -28.57 -4.23
C VAL A 199 1.29 -27.55 -5.35
N TYR A 200 0.14 -27.24 -5.94
CA TYR A 200 0.01 -26.21 -6.95
C TYR A 200 -0.39 -24.88 -6.32
N ASN A 201 0.31 -23.81 -6.64
CA ASN A 201 0.04 -22.46 -6.15
C ASN A 201 -0.48 -21.62 -7.32
N PRO A 202 -1.80 -21.54 -7.54
CA PRO A 202 -2.37 -20.76 -8.64
C PRO A 202 -2.15 -19.27 -8.44
N GLY A 203 -1.98 -18.54 -9.54
CA GLY A 203 -2.08 -17.09 -9.54
C GLY A 203 -3.51 -16.64 -9.28
N MET A 204 -3.69 -15.40 -8.79
CA MET A 204 -5.03 -14.87 -8.49
C MET A 204 -5.99 -14.95 -9.68
N ARG A 205 -5.50 -14.74 -10.89
CA ARG A 205 -6.31 -14.82 -12.10
C ARG A 205 -6.75 -16.25 -12.45
N GLU A 206 -5.96 -17.23 -12.12
CA GLU A 206 -6.29 -18.65 -12.38
C GLU A 206 -7.45 -19.12 -11.51
N ILE A 207 -7.73 -18.44 -10.38
CA ILE A 207 -8.89 -18.75 -9.51
C ILE A 207 -10.19 -18.68 -10.31
N GLU A 208 -10.30 -17.79 -11.31
CA GLU A 208 -11.49 -17.67 -12.18
C GLU A 208 -11.76 -18.94 -13.02
N SER A 209 -10.78 -19.83 -13.19
CA SER A 209 -10.90 -21.04 -13.97
C SER A 209 -11.38 -22.26 -13.18
N TYR A 210 -11.57 -22.13 -11.86
CA TYR A 210 -12.02 -23.21 -10.99
C TYR A 210 -13.53 -23.18 -10.75
N ASP A 211 -14.16 -24.35 -10.67
CA ASP A 211 -15.59 -24.49 -10.45
C ASP A 211 -16.02 -24.11 -9.01
N ALA A 212 -15.10 -24.19 -8.06
CA ALA A 212 -15.36 -23.85 -6.67
C ALA A 212 -14.09 -23.30 -5.99
N VAL A 213 -14.26 -22.35 -5.10
CA VAL A 213 -13.19 -21.74 -4.29
C VAL A 213 -13.59 -21.78 -2.82
N LEU A 214 -12.72 -22.33 -1.99
CA LEU A 214 -12.88 -22.32 -0.54
C LEU A 214 -11.93 -21.27 0.06
N ILE A 215 -12.51 -20.28 0.74
CA ILE A 215 -11.74 -19.24 1.42
C ILE A 215 -11.69 -19.58 2.91
N LEU A 216 -10.46 -19.69 3.44
CA LEU A 216 -10.21 -19.99 4.84
C LEU A 216 -9.54 -18.80 5.50
N GLY A 217 -10.32 -18.00 6.20
CA GLY A 217 -9.91 -16.73 6.78
C GLY A 217 -10.10 -15.55 5.84
N GLU A 218 -10.04 -14.38 6.38
CA GLU A 218 -10.07 -13.10 5.65
C GLU A 218 -8.99 -12.16 6.21
N ASP A 219 -8.55 -11.22 5.37
CA ASP A 219 -7.50 -10.27 5.71
C ASP A 219 -8.06 -8.85 5.96
#